data_6280d820b893e9edea98260990d77fc0
#
_entry.id   6280d820b893e9edea98260990d77fc0
#
_cell.length_a   1.000
_cell.length_b   1.000
_cell.length_c   1.000
_cell.angle_alpha   90.00
_cell.angle_beta   90.00
_cell.angle_gamma   90.00
#
_symmetry.space_group_name_H-M   'P 1'
#
loop_
_entity.id
_entity.type
_entity.pdbx_description
1 polymer ?
#
loop_
_entity_poly.entity_id
_entity_poly.type
_entity_poly.pdbx_seq_one_letter_code
_entity_poly.pdbx_strand_id
1 'polypeptide(L)'
;MKVALITGITGQDGSYLVELLLEKNYVVWGLIRRSSDINTQRIEHLYDHKNLVLKYGDMTDSPNLLHIMYEIKETYEDLERLEIYNLAAMSHVKVSFEMPEYCANADGVGVLRLLEAIRSSGIMEKCRFYQASTSELYGLVQEVPQSETTPFYPRSPYGVAKLYGYWITKNYRESYNMFACNGILFNHESPRRGPTFVTRKITRGLNMILKGERDCLVMGNLDAKRDWGHAKDYVEGMWRILQADKPDDYVLSTNEFHSVKEFIEKAFALKGFQIKWKGSGVQEIGYDEKTGKELIFVSEKYFRPAEVEELLGNNYKAKTELNWEPKCSFDQLVQEMVECDCD
;
A
#
# COMPACT_ATOMS: atom_id res chain seq x y z
N MET A 1 -28.11 -6.72 2.77
CA MET A 1 -27.01 -7.04 1.82
C MET A 1 -25.76 -6.23 2.17
N LYS A 2 -24.54 -6.84 2.06
CA LYS A 2 -23.26 -6.13 2.27
C LYS A 2 -22.64 -5.74 0.93
N VAL A 3 -22.35 -4.47 0.78
CA VAL A 3 -21.71 -3.91 -0.41
C VAL A 3 -20.38 -3.29 -0.01
N ALA A 4 -19.37 -3.39 -0.86
CA ALA A 4 -18.08 -2.73 -0.68
C ALA A 4 -17.79 -1.81 -1.87
N LEU A 5 -17.22 -0.64 -1.60
CA LEU A 5 -16.66 0.27 -2.59
C LEU A 5 -15.16 0.34 -2.40
N ILE A 6 -14.37 0.00 -3.43
CA ILE A 6 -12.92 0.05 -3.41
C ILE A 6 -12.43 1.11 -4.39
N THR A 7 -11.82 2.18 -3.89
CA THR A 7 -11.06 3.08 -4.74
C THR A 7 -9.66 2.49 -4.97
N GLY A 8 -9.11 2.61 -6.18
CA GLY A 8 -7.81 2.02 -6.49
C GLY A 8 -7.81 0.49 -6.60
N ILE A 9 -8.92 -0.11 -7.03
CA ILE A 9 -9.11 -1.56 -7.14
C ILE A 9 -8.06 -2.24 -8.04
N THR A 10 -7.48 -1.54 -9.00
CA THR A 10 -6.45 -2.07 -9.92
C THR A 10 -5.03 -2.08 -9.32
N GLY A 11 -4.87 -1.52 -8.12
CA GLY A 11 -3.61 -1.53 -7.37
C GLY A 11 -3.29 -2.91 -6.78
N GLN A 12 -2.12 -3.04 -6.16
CA GLN A 12 -1.74 -4.27 -5.44
C GLN A 12 -2.81 -4.64 -4.41
N ASP A 13 -3.06 -3.75 -3.47
CA ASP A 13 -3.97 -4.02 -2.34
C ASP A 13 -5.42 -4.14 -2.79
N GLY A 14 -5.85 -3.27 -3.71
CA GLY A 14 -7.20 -3.33 -4.29
C GLY A 14 -7.49 -4.67 -4.94
N SER A 15 -6.51 -5.25 -5.65
CA SER A 15 -6.68 -6.54 -6.32
C SER A 15 -6.78 -7.72 -5.36
N TYR A 16 -6.05 -7.73 -4.24
CA TYR A 16 -6.21 -8.75 -3.20
C TYR A 16 -7.46 -8.53 -2.37
N LEU A 17 -7.82 -7.27 -2.11
CA LEU A 17 -9.01 -6.95 -1.32
C LEU A 17 -10.30 -7.35 -2.05
N VAL A 18 -10.39 -7.12 -3.37
CA VAL A 18 -11.56 -7.53 -4.13
C VAL A 18 -11.73 -9.05 -4.11
N GLU A 19 -10.65 -9.83 -4.25
CA GLU A 19 -10.68 -11.29 -4.13
C GLU A 19 -11.23 -11.71 -2.75
N LEU A 20 -10.64 -11.17 -1.67
CA LEU A 20 -11.07 -11.44 -0.31
C LEU A 20 -12.54 -11.11 -0.06
N LEU A 21 -13.02 -9.97 -0.56
CA LEU A 21 -14.41 -9.54 -0.34
C LEU A 21 -15.42 -10.38 -1.16
N LEU A 22 -15.05 -10.77 -2.38
CA LEU A 22 -15.88 -11.68 -3.19
C LEU A 22 -15.98 -13.08 -2.54
N GLU A 23 -14.89 -13.61 -1.98
CA GLU A 23 -14.90 -14.85 -1.18
C GLU A 23 -15.81 -14.73 0.06
N LYS A 24 -15.89 -13.54 0.64
CA LYS A 24 -16.78 -13.23 1.78
C LYS A 24 -18.22 -12.90 1.35
N ASN A 25 -18.58 -13.10 0.09
CA ASN A 25 -19.92 -12.87 -0.49
C ASN A 25 -20.38 -11.41 -0.45
N TYR A 26 -19.47 -10.44 -0.56
CA TYR A 26 -19.81 -9.05 -0.82
C TYR A 26 -20.17 -8.83 -2.29
N VAL A 27 -21.00 -7.83 -2.55
CA VAL A 27 -21.04 -7.17 -3.87
C VAL A 27 -19.99 -6.07 -3.84
N VAL A 28 -19.05 -6.09 -4.78
CA VAL A 28 -17.91 -5.16 -4.80
C VAL A 28 -18.06 -4.17 -5.96
N TRP A 29 -18.02 -2.90 -5.65
CA TRP A 29 -17.89 -1.80 -6.59
C TRP A 29 -16.42 -1.35 -6.60
N GLY A 30 -15.80 -1.39 -7.78
CA GLY A 30 -14.42 -1.01 -7.95
C GLY A 30 -14.27 0.24 -8.79
N LEU A 31 -13.56 1.26 -8.25
CA LEU A 31 -13.26 2.48 -8.98
C LEU A 31 -11.95 2.33 -9.75
N ILE A 32 -12.04 2.53 -11.06
CA ILE A 32 -10.92 2.52 -11.99
C ILE A 32 -10.70 3.95 -12.48
N ARG A 33 -9.49 4.47 -12.29
CA ARG A 33 -9.10 5.75 -12.91
C ARG A 33 -8.90 5.57 -14.40
N ARG A 34 -9.49 6.44 -15.21
CA ARG A 34 -9.29 6.43 -16.67
C ARG A 34 -7.83 6.70 -17.01
N SER A 35 -7.23 5.79 -17.75
CA SER A 35 -5.86 5.88 -18.29
C SER A 35 -5.87 5.49 -19.76
N SER A 36 -4.90 5.96 -20.54
CA SER A 36 -4.69 5.50 -21.90
C SER A 36 -4.16 4.09 -21.98
N ASP A 37 -3.35 3.70 -20.99
CA ASP A 37 -2.84 2.34 -20.86
C ASP A 37 -3.79 1.48 -20.01
N ILE A 38 -3.86 0.20 -20.36
CA ILE A 38 -4.61 -0.80 -19.60
C ILE A 38 -3.83 -1.10 -18.32
N ASN A 39 -4.44 -0.81 -17.17
CA ASN A 39 -3.84 -1.06 -15.85
C ASN A 39 -4.66 -2.05 -14.99
N THR A 40 -5.45 -2.89 -15.66
CA THR A 40 -6.43 -3.78 -15.03
C THR A 40 -5.94 -5.23 -14.90
N GLN A 41 -4.74 -5.54 -15.35
CA GLN A 41 -4.15 -6.90 -15.39
C GLN A 41 -4.29 -7.68 -14.08
N ARG A 42 -4.23 -6.99 -12.92
CA ARG A 42 -4.35 -7.65 -11.60
C ARG A 42 -5.75 -8.13 -11.27
N ILE A 43 -6.77 -7.67 -11.99
CA ILE A 43 -8.18 -8.00 -11.75
C ILE A 43 -8.90 -8.57 -12.99
N GLU A 44 -8.22 -8.78 -14.11
CA GLU A 44 -8.82 -9.28 -15.36
C GLU A 44 -9.55 -10.62 -15.17
N HIS A 45 -8.98 -11.50 -14.34
CA HIS A 45 -9.59 -12.79 -14.00
C HIS A 45 -10.92 -12.69 -13.25
N LEU A 46 -11.30 -11.50 -12.79
CA LEU A 46 -12.54 -11.22 -12.06
C LEU A 46 -13.61 -10.50 -12.90
N TYR A 47 -13.33 -10.12 -14.14
CA TYR A 47 -14.21 -9.25 -14.94
C TYR A 47 -15.62 -9.82 -15.13
N ASP A 48 -15.75 -11.13 -15.27
CA ASP A 48 -17.03 -11.80 -15.45
C ASP A 48 -17.68 -12.22 -14.12
N HIS A 49 -17.11 -11.80 -12.97
CA HIS A 49 -17.66 -12.17 -11.68
C HIS A 49 -18.95 -11.40 -11.40
N LYS A 50 -20.07 -12.13 -11.22
CA LYS A 50 -21.43 -11.58 -11.08
C LYS A 50 -21.61 -10.53 -9.96
N ASN A 51 -20.76 -10.57 -8.94
CA ASN A 51 -20.78 -9.65 -7.80
C ASN A 51 -19.73 -8.55 -7.90
N LEU A 52 -19.09 -8.34 -9.06
CA LEU A 52 -18.15 -7.25 -9.30
C LEU A 52 -18.74 -6.23 -10.26
N VAL A 53 -18.76 -4.97 -9.84
CA VAL A 53 -19.18 -3.82 -10.65
C VAL A 53 -18.01 -2.87 -10.78
N LEU A 54 -17.56 -2.61 -11.99
CA LEU A 54 -16.45 -1.70 -12.26
C LEU A 54 -16.98 -0.36 -12.79
N LYS A 55 -16.52 0.75 -12.19
CA LYS A 55 -16.90 2.12 -12.55
C LYS A 55 -15.65 2.98 -12.75
N TYR A 56 -15.73 3.91 -13.70
CA TYR A 56 -14.72 4.96 -13.79
C TYR A 56 -14.93 6.01 -12.72
N GLY A 57 -13.85 6.37 -12.01
CA GLY A 57 -13.87 7.41 -11.00
C GLY A 57 -12.48 7.96 -10.72
N ASP A 58 -12.44 9.19 -10.25
CA ASP A 58 -11.19 9.88 -9.87
C ASP A 58 -11.37 10.61 -8.54
N MET A 59 -10.38 10.50 -7.65
CA MET A 59 -10.38 11.18 -6.34
C MET A 59 -10.36 12.71 -6.46
N THR A 60 -10.11 13.22 -7.65
CA THR A 60 -10.15 14.68 -7.94
C THR A 60 -11.48 15.18 -8.46
N ASP A 61 -12.47 14.28 -8.66
CA ASP A 61 -13.79 14.58 -9.23
C ASP A 61 -14.92 14.38 -8.20
N SER A 62 -15.27 15.45 -7.47
CA SER A 62 -16.30 15.40 -6.42
C SER A 62 -17.69 15.00 -6.95
N PRO A 63 -18.21 15.57 -8.08
CA PRO A 63 -19.49 15.15 -8.64
C PRO A 63 -19.54 13.67 -9.00
N ASN A 64 -18.46 13.13 -9.58
CA ASN A 64 -18.38 11.71 -9.93
C ASN A 64 -18.46 10.81 -8.68
N LEU A 65 -17.69 11.12 -7.63
CA LEU A 65 -17.72 10.36 -6.37
C LEU A 65 -19.12 10.39 -5.73
N LEU A 66 -19.76 11.54 -5.72
CA LEU A 66 -21.12 11.68 -5.18
C LEU A 66 -22.15 10.89 -6.02
N HIS A 67 -22.05 10.95 -7.36
CA HIS A 67 -22.90 10.18 -8.26
C HIS A 67 -22.80 8.67 -8.00
N ILE A 68 -21.58 8.15 -7.80
CA ILE A 68 -21.36 6.73 -7.49
C ILE A 68 -22.05 6.35 -6.16
N MET A 69 -21.97 7.22 -5.14
CA MET A 69 -22.66 6.98 -3.87
C MET A 69 -24.19 6.91 -4.02
N TYR A 70 -24.77 7.79 -4.86
CA TYR A 70 -26.19 7.74 -5.17
C TYR A 70 -26.56 6.49 -5.98
N GLU A 71 -25.76 6.11 -6.97
CA GLU A 71 -26.00 4.91 -7.78
C GLU A 71 -26.01 3.64 -6.91
N ILE A 72 -25.07 3.51 -5.96
CA ILE A 72 -25.08 2.41 -4.99
C ILE A 72 -26.35 2.42 -4.15
N LYS A 73 -26.73 3.59 -3.64
CA LYS A 73 -27.94 3.76 -2.83
C LYS A 73 -29.21 3.34 -3.57
N GLU A 74 -29.34 3.74 -4.83
CA GLU A 74 -30.53 3.45 -5.67
C GLU A 74 -30.55 1.99 -6.14
N THR A 75 -29.36 1.39 -6.37
CA THR A 75 -29.25 0.00 -6.82
C THR A 75 -29.63 -1.01 -5.73
N TYR A 76 -29.38 -0.69 -4.46
CA TYR A 76 -29.57 -1.64 -3.35
C TYR A 76 -30.55 -1.09 -2.31
N GLU A 77 -31.82 -1.33 -2.51
CA GLU A 77 -32.90 -0.95 -1.55
C GLU A 77 -32.68 -1.59 -0.17
N ASP A 78 -32.25 -2.86 -0.15
CA ASP A 78 -31.97 -3.64 1.06
C ASP A 78 -30.52 -3.48 1.56
N LEU A 79 -29.87 -2.36 1.29
CA LEU A 79 -28.52 -2.09 1.75
C LEU A 79 -28.44 -2.10 3.27
N GLU A 80 -27.78 -3.11 3.81
CA GLU A 80 -27.50 -3.25 5.25
C GLU A 80 -26.27 -2.45 5.65
N ARG A 81 -25.19 -2.59 4.86
CA ARG A 81 -23.90 -1.96 5.12
C ARG A 81 -23.16 -1.69 3.81
N LEU A 82 -22.56 -0.51 3.73
CA LEU A 82 -21.60 -0.13 2.71
C LEU A 82 -20.22 0.06 3.35
N GLU A 83 -19.27 -0.80 3.00
CA GLU A 83 -17.88 -0.67 3.41
C GLU A 83 -17.09 0.03 2.31
N ILE A 84 -16.42 1.13 2.64
CA ILE A 84 -15.69 1.96 1.68
C ILE A 84 -14.21 1.90 2.00
N TYR A 85 -13.44 1.32 1.10
CA TYR A 85 -11.99 1.16 1.21
C TYR A 85 -11.30 2.16 0.29
N ASN A 86 -10.77 3.23 0.88
CA ASN A 86 -10.07 4.27 0.13
C ASN A 86 -8.59 3.92 0.01
N LEU A 87 -8.25 3.22 -1.10
CA LEU A 87 -6.88 2.78 -1.41
C LEU A 87 -6.25 3.58 -2.55
N ALA A 88 -7.04 4.39 -3.28
CA ALA A 88 -6.54 5.20 -4.38
C ALA A 88 -5.55 6.25 -3.90
N ALA A 89 -4.35 6.24 -4.46
CA ALA A 89 -3.30 7.20 -4.17
C ALA A 89 -2.24 7.24 -5.28
N MET A 90 -1.54 8.35 -5.37
CA MET A 90 -0.24 8.44 -6.03
C MET A 90 0.85 8.03 -5.03
N SER A 91 1.02 6.72 -4.82
CA SER A 91 1.76 6.15 -3.69
C SER A 91 3.28 6.13 -3.83
N HIS A 92 3.84 6.62 -4.96
CA HIS A 92 5.28 6.61 -5.19
C HIS A 92 5.95 7.82 -4.55
N VAL A 93 6.56 7.62 -3.36
CA VAL A 93 7.14 8.70 -2.53
C VAL A 93 8.10 9.61 -3.32
N LYS A 94 9.04 9.04 -4.10
CA LYS A 94 9.97 9.85 -4.88
C LYS A 94 9.28 10.73 -5.92
N VAL A 95 8.27 10.20 -6.61
CA VAL A 95 7.49 10.96 -7.61
C VAL A 95 6.71 12.10 -6.97
N SER A 96 6.33 12.00 -5.70
CA SER A 96 5.64 13.08 -5.01
C SER A 96 6.45 14.38 -4.92
N PHE A 97 7.78 14.29 -4.93
CA PHE A 97 8.64 15.49 -5.00
C PHE A 97 8.63 16.15 -6.38
N GLU A 98 8.31 15.41 -7.44
CA GLU A 98 8.18 15.92 -8.81
C GLU A 98 6.77 16.43 -9.11
N MET A 99 5.74 15.87 -8.43
CA MET A 99 4.33 16.19 -8.63
C MET A 99 3.60 16.44 -7.28
N PRO A 100 4.06 17.42 -6.46
CA PRO A 100 3.53 17.61 -5.10
C PRO A 100 2.08 18.08 -5.08
N GLU A 101 1.67 18.92 -6.01
CA GLU A 101 0.30 19.45 -6.10
C GLU A 101 -0.70 18.35 -6.46
N TYR A 102 -0.36 17.51 -7.46
CA TYR A 102 -1.20 16.37 -7.82
C TYR A 102 -1.33 15.38 -6.65
N CYS A 103 -0.23 15.10 -5.96
CA CYS A 103 -0.22 14.25 -4.78
C CYS A 103 -1.14 14.82 -3.68
N ALA A 104 -1.01 16.11 -3.35
CA ALA A 104 -1.88 16.78 -2.38
C ALA A 104 -3.35 16.71 -2.77
N ASN A 105 -3.65 16.93 -4.04
CA ASN A 105 -5.01 16.95 -4.56
C ASN A 105 -5.68 15.55 -4.55
N ALA A 106 -4.96 14.51 -4.97
CA ALA A 106 -5.48 13.15 -5.01
C ALA A 106 -5.46 12.47 -3.63
N ASP A 107 -4.32 12.53 -2.93
CA ASP A 107 -4.06 11.72 -1.74
C ASP A 107 -4.51 12.41 -0.43
N GLY A 108 -4.65 13.74 -0.45
CA GLY A 108 -5.14 14.54 0.67
C GLY A 108 -6.57 15.00 0.45
N VAL A 109 -6.78 15.97 -0.45
CA VAL A 109 -8.10 16.55 -0.70
C VAL A 109 -9.08 15.53 -1.28
N GLY A 110 -8.60 14.52 -2.02
CA GLY A 110 -9.42 13.42 -2.49
C GLY A 110 -10.12 12.64 -1.37
N VAL A 111 -9.45 12.47 -0.23
CA VAL A 111 -10.06 11.85 0.97
C VAL A 111 -11.24 12.69 1.47
N LEU A 112 -11.06 14.01 1.58
CA LEU A 112 -12.14 14.93 1.96
C LEU A 112 -13.35 14.82 1.00
N ARG A 113 -13.09 14.78 -0.33
CA ARG A 113 -14.17 14.66 -1.33
C ARG A 113 -14.98 13.39 -1.14
N LEU A 114 -14.32 12.27 -0.86
CA LEU A 114 -15.02 11.00 -0.64
C LEU A 114 -15.80 11.02 0.67
N LEU A 115 -15.24 11.56 1.76
CA LEU A 115 -15.96 11.73 3.02
C LEU A 115 -17.20 12.64 2.86
N GLU A 116 -17.08 13.74 2.11
CA GLU A 116 -18.23 14.60 1.78
C GLU A 116 -19.26 13.90 0.89
N ALA A 117 -18.83 13.09 -0.07
CA ALA A 117 -19.75 12.28 -0.88
C ALA A 117 -20.54 11.29 0.00
N ILE A 118 -19.88 10.63 0.97
CA ILE A 118 -20.54 9.77 1.95
C ILE A 118 -21.54 10.56 2.79
N ARG A 119 -21.11 11.67 3.37
CA ARG A 119 -21.96 12.51 4.24
C ARG A 119 -23.19 13.05 3.49
N SER A 120 -23.01 13.46 2.24
CA SER A 120 -24.06 14.05 1.41
C SER A 120 -24.99 13.03 0.75
N SER A 121 -24.62 11.74 0.71
CA SER A 121 -25.40 10.68 0.05
C SER A 121 -26.73 10.34 0.77
N GLY A 122 -26.84 10.69 2.05
CA GLY A 122 -27.97 10.34 2.90
C GLY A 122 -28.01 8.87 3.36
N ILE A 123 -26.86 8.14 3.24
CA ILE A 123 -26.70 6.76 3.75
C ILE A 123 -25.48 6.63 4.67
N MET A 124 -24.96 7.75 5.19
CA MET A 124 -23.79 7.77 6.06
C MET A 124 -23.86 6.77 7.22
N GLU A 125 -25.02 6.63 7.84
CA GLU A 125 -25.27 5.72 8.97
C GLU A 125 -25.09 4.23 8.60
N LYS A 126 -25.18 3.89 7.31
CA LYS A 126 -24.94 2.54 6.80
C LYS A 126 -23.49 2.36 6.33
N CYS A 127 -22.68 3.43 6.31
CA CYS A 127 -21.33 3.41 5.79
C CYS A 127 -20.29 3.13 6.87
N ARG A 128 -19.29 2.33 6.52
CA ARG A 128 -18.05 2.18 7.25
C ARG A 128 -16.90 2.55 6.32
N PHE A 129 -16.12 3.55 6.70
CA PHE A 129 -15.05 4.10 5.86
C PHE A 129 -13.69 3.69 6.41
N TYR A 130 -12.85 3.16 5.53
CA TYR A 130 -11.46 2.85 5.77
C TYR A 130 -10.56 3.76 4.94
N GLN A 131 -9.63 4.46 5.59
CA GLN A 131 -8.57 5.23 4.96
C GLN A 131 -7.27 4.44 5.00
N ALA A 132 -6.68 4.13 3.85
CA ALA A 132 -5.32 3.64 3.78
C ALA A 132 -4.34 4.77 4.12
N SER A 133 -3.91 4.82 5.37
CA SER A 133 -2.82 5.64 5.84
C SER A 133 -1.49 4.91 5.66
N THR A 134 -0.37 5.44 6.15
CA THR A 134 0.96 4.96 5.80
C THR A 134 1.96 5.19 6.93
N SER A 135 2.96 4.33 7.07
CA SER A 135 4.11 4.55 7.95
C SER A 135 4.94 5.80 7.59
N GLU A 136 4.80 6.32 6.35
CA GLU A 136 5.45 7.59 5.93
C GLU A 136 4.92 8.83 6.71
N LEU A 137 3.81 8.68 7.48
CA LEU A 137 3.36 9.71 8.42
C LEU A 137 4.40 9.96 9.53
N TYR A 138 5.09 8.91 9.98
CA TYR A 138 6.10 9.01 11.03
C TYR A 138 7.36 9.74 10.56
N GLY A 139 7.78 9.53 9.32
CA GLY A 139 8.83 10.27 8.63
C GLY A 139 10.14 10.37 9.42
N LEU A 140 10.42 11.54 10.04
CA LEU A 140 11.50 11.68 11.01
C LEU A 140 11.06 11.06 12.34
N VAL A 141 11.39 9.81 12.52
CA VAL A 141 10.89 8.93 13.58
C VAL A 141 11.16 9.52 14.97
N GLN A 142 10.12 9.63 15.81
CA GLN A 142 10.19 10.17 17.16
C GLN A 142 10.27 9.08 18.22
N GLU A 143 9.81 7.87 17.90
CA GLU A 143 9.80 6.68 18.77
C GLU A 143 10.03 5.41 17.94
N VAL A 144 10.62 4.38 18.52
CA VAL A 144 10.82 3.06 17.91
C VAL A 144 10.45 1.99 18.94
N PRO A 145 9.53 1.05 18.62
CA PRO A 145 8.71 0.97 17.42
C PRO A 145 7.60 2.03 17.39
N GLN A 146 7.09 2.35 16.18
CA GLN A 146 6.00 3.30 16.00
C GLN A 146 4.64 2.66 16.28
N SER A 147 3.78 3.38 16.98
CA SER A 147 2.41 3.00 17.33
C SER A 147 1.41 4.08 16.89
N GLU A 148 0.14 3.86 17.19
CA GLU A 148 -0.95 4.81 16.91
C GLU A 148 -0.81 6.15 17.65
N THR A 149 0.00 6.19 18.71
CA THR A 149 0.24 7.40 19.55
C THR A 149 1.55 8.09 19.27
N THR A 150 2.43 7.48 18.46
CA THR A 150 3.71 8.07 18.07
C THR A 150 3.49 9.36 17.26
N PRO A 151 4.13 10.48 17.61
CA PRO A 151 3.98 11.74 16.88
C PRO A 151 4.41 11.60 15.42
N PHE A 152 3.63 12.21 14.52
CA PHE A 152 3.92 12.24 13.09
C PHE A 152 4.86 13.39 12.72
N TYR A 153 5.83 13.09 11.83
CA TYR A 153 6.73 14.08 11.27
C TYR A 153 7.06 13.74 9.80
N PRO A 154 6.12 13.89 8.84
CA PRO A 154 6.30 13.45 7.47
C PRO A 154 7.49 14.13 6.78
N ARG A 155 8.18 13.37 5.92
CA ARG A 155 9.41 13.78 5.22
C ARG A 155 9.25 13.85 3.70
N SER A 156 8.01 13.79 3.20
CA SER A 156 7.72 13.85 1.76
C SER A 156 6.37 14.52 1.49
N PRO A 157 6.15 15.10 0.30
CA PRO A 157 4.83 15.60 -0.11
C PRO A 157 3.75 14.51 -0.02
N TYR A 158 4.08 13.26 -0.34
CA TYR A 158 3.19 12.12 -0.13
C TYR A 158 2.81 11.93 1.34
N GLY A 159 3.80 11.91 2.25
CA GLY A 159 3.55 11.79 3.68
C GLY A 159 2.68 12.93 4.23
N VAL A 160 2.91 14.18 3.76
CA VAL A 160 2.10 15.35 4.14
C VAL A 160 0.66 15.22 3.63
N ALA A 161 0.46 14.80 2.39
CA ALA A 161 -0.88 14.59 1.83
C ALA A 161 -1.64 13.48 2.57
N LYS A 162 -0.97 12.36 2.88
CA LYS A 162 -1.54 11.27 3.68
C LYS A 162 -1.82 11.69 5.12
N LEU A 163 -1.02 12.60 5.69
CA LEU A 163 -1.27 13.15 7.03
C LEU A 163 -2.57 13.98 7.05
N TYR A 164 -2.81 14.79 6.02
CA TYR A 164 -4.09 15.46 5.88
C TYR A 164 -5.23 14.42 5.81
N GLY A 165 -5.09 13.38 4.97
CA GLY A 165 -6.08 12.30 4.86
C GLY A 165 -6.36 11.59 6.18
N TYR A 166 -5.33 11.33 6.98
CA TYR A 166 -5.45 10.77 8.32
C TYR A 166 -6.29 11.66 9.25
N TRP A 167 -5.91 12.93 9.37
CA TRP A 167 -6.56 13.84 10.30
C TRP A 167 -7.98 14.21 9.88
N ILE A 168 -8.24 14.36 8.58
CA ILE A 168 -9.62 14.65 8.12
C ILE A 168 -10.54 13.44 8.36
N THR A 169 -10.04 12.21 8.21
CA THR A 169 -10.79 10.99 8.55
C THR A 169 -11.15 10.96 10.03
N LYS A 170 -10.18 11.24 10.91
CA LYS A 170 -10.42 11.34 12.35
C LYS A 170 -11.39 12.47 12.70
N ASN A 171 -11.26 13.63 12.06
CA ASN A 171 -12.18 14.76 12.26
C ASN A 171 -13.62 14.38 11.91
N TYR A 172 -13.84 13.67 10.79
CA TYR A 172 -15.19 13.24 10.39
C TYR A 172 -15.79 12.20 11.36
N ARG A 173 -14.95 11.31 11.89
CA ARG A 173 -15.35 10.40 12.96
C ARG A 173 -15.85 11.16 14.19
N GLU A 174 -15.10 12.15 14.65
CA GLU A 174 -15.38 12.90 15.88
C GLU A 174 -16.50 13.94 15.69
N SER A 175 -16.54 14.64 14.56
CA SER A 175 -17.46 15.75 14.32
C SER A 175 -18.83 15.31 13.80
N TYR A 176 -18.90 14.22 13.02
CA TYR A 176 -20.13 13.76 12.38
C TYR A 176 -20.57 12.37 12.83
N ASN A 177 -19.90 11.78 13.81
CA ASN A 177 -20.14 10.41 14.27
C ASN A 177 -20.08 9.37 13.12
N MET A 178 -19.26 9.65 12.10
CA MET A 178 -19.06 8.72 10.99
C MET A 178 -18.24 7.53 11.44
N PHE A 179 -18.63 6.31 11.05
CA PHE A 179 -17.75 5.16 11.25
C PHE A 179 -16.58 5.24 10.27
N ALA A 180 -15.51 5.92 10.68
CA ALA A 180 -14.33 6.20 9.86
C ALA A 180 -13.05 5.79 10.59
N CYS A 181 -12.23 4.96 9.94
CA CYS A 181 -11.03 4.35 10.50
C CYS A 181 -9.82 4.65 9.65
N ASN A 182 -8.64 4.75 10.26
CA ASN A 182 -7.36 4.73 9.55
C ASN A 182 -6.63 3.40 9.79
N GLY A 183 -6.09 2.81 8.74
CA GLY A 183 -5.05 1.78 8.85
C GLY A 183 -3.69 2.42 8.57
N ILE A 184 -2.82 2.50 9.55
CA ILE A 184 -1.44 2.98 9.38
C ILE A 184 -0.60 1.81 8.91
N LEU A 185 -0.46 1.70 7.58
CA LEU A 185 0.16 0.55 6.95
C LEU A 185 1.68 0.72 6.85
N PHE A 186 2.41 -0.25 7.37
CA PHE A 186 3.82 -0.41 7.07
C PHE A 186 3.99 -1.00 5.67
N ASN A 187 5.22 -1.10 5.19
CA ASN A 187 5.47 -1.56 3.83
C ASN A 187 4.95 -2.99 3.64
N HIS A 188 4.16 -3.20 2.60
CA HIS A 188 3.63 -4.52 2.28
C HIS A 188 3.76 -4.77 0.78
N GLU A 189 4.27 -5.93 0.50
CA GLU A 189 4.79 -6.30 -0.80
C GLU A 189 4.11 -7.58 -1.30
N SER A 190 4.29 -7.87 -2.57
CA SER A 190 3.82 -9.11 -3.19
C SER A 190 4.30 -9.21 -4.63
N PRO A 191 4.05 -10.32 -5.33
CA PRO A 191 4.20 -10.40 -6.78
C PRO A 191 3.40 -9.36 -7.57
N ARG A 192 2.38 -8.73 -6.96
CA ARG A 192 1.58 -7.66 -7.59
C ARG A 192 2.09 -6.25 -7.29
N ARG A 193 3.21 -6.11 -6.58
CA ARG A 193 3.81 -4.79 -6.31
C ARG A 193 4.16 -4.06 -7.60
N GLY A 194 4.05 -2.73 -7.61
CA GLY A 194 4.46 -1.92 -8.76
C GLY A 194 5.94 -2.10 -9.10
N PRO A 195 6.32 -2.18 -10.38
CA PRO A 195 7.67 -2.57 -10.81
C PRO A 195 8.78 -1.55 -10.44
N THR A 196 8.41 -0.35 -10.07
CA THR A 196 9.34 0.73 -9.67
C THR A 196 9.63 0.76 -8.17
N PHE A 197 8.88 -0.01 -7.35
CA PHE A 197 9.14 -0.13 -5.92
C PHE A 197 10.35 -1.04 -5.65
N VAL A 198 11.05 -0.75 -4.55
CA VAL A 198 12.38 -1.31 -4.27
C VAL A 198 12.42 -2.83 -4.33
N THR A 199 11.51 -3.53 -3.70
CA THR A 199 11.44 -5.00 -3.65
C THR A 199 11.20 -5.60 -5.03
N ARG A 200 10.21 -5.09 -5.77
CA ARG A 200 9.91 -5.57 -7.11
C ARG A 200 10.99 -5.19 -8.13
N LYS A 201 11.65 -4.03 -7.93
CA LYS A 201 12.81 -3.64 -8.73
C LYS A 201 13.96 -4.64 -8.57
N ILE A 202 14.16 -5.17 -7.35
CA ILE A 202 15.19 -6.17 -7.08
C ILE A 202 14.86 -7.49 -7.77
N THR A 203 13.66 -8.04 -7.58
CA THR A 203 13.28 -9.35 -8.12
C THR A 203 13.24 -9.35 -9.66
N ARG A 204 12.68 -8.30 -10.27
CA ARG A 204 12.71 -8.12 -11.74
C ARG A 204 14.11 -7.88 -12.28
N GLY A 205 14.92 -7.09 -11.55
CA GLY A 205 16.32 -6.86 -11.93
C GLY A 205 17.15 -8.15 -11.90
N LEU A 206 16.93 -9.00 -10.90
CA LEU A 206 17.51 -10.33 -10.81
C LEU A 206 17.11 -11.19 -12.03
N ASN A 207 15.82 -11.23 -12.39
CA ASN A 207 15.36 -11.95 -13.58
C ASN A 207 16.06 -11.47 -14.86
N MET A 208 16.18 -10.15 -15.04
CA MET A 208 16.88 -9.58 -16.20
C MET A 208 18.37 -9.96 -16.24
N ILE A 209 19.03 -10.05 -15.07
CA ILE A 209 20.42 -10.51 -14.96
C ILE A 209 20.53 -11.98 -15.32
N LEU A 210 19.62 -12.84 -14.84
CA LEU A 210 19.57 -14.26 -15.17
C LEU A 210 19.40 -14.52 -16.67
N LYS A 211 18.56 -13.70 -17.32
CA LYS A 211 18.33 -13.76 -18.78
C LYS A 211 19.44 -13.13 -19.62
N GLY A 212 20.43 -12.48 -19.00
CA GLY A 212 21.47 -11.74 -19.72
C GLY A 212 20.99 -10.44 -20.40
N GLU A 213 19.82 -9.96 -20.04
CA GLU A 213 19.23 -8.71 -20.53
C GLU A 213 19.82 -7.47 -19.83
N ARG A 214 20.45 -7.70 -18.68
CA ARG A 214 21.08 -6.67 -17.86
C ARG A 214 22.31 -7.23 -17.16
N ASP A 215 23.37 -6.41 -17.05
CA ASP A 215 24.61 -6.84 -16.37
C ASP A 215 24.58 -6.63 -14.86
N CYS A 216 23.83 -5.63 -14.38
CA CYS A 216 23.81 -5.24 -12.98
C CYS A 216 22.48 -4.55 -12.57
N LEU A 217 22.26 -4.47 -11.26
CA LEU A 217 21.18 -3.75 -10.63
C LEU A 217 21.71 -2.44 -10.03
N VAL A 218 21.08 -1.31 -10.33
CA VAL A 218 21.44 0.00 -9.76
C VAL A 218 20.42 0.43 -8.72
N MET A 219 20.84 0.64 -7.48
CA MET A 219 20.01 0.93 -6.31
C MET A 219 20.29 2.33 -5.74
N GLY A 220 19.47 2.76 -4.79
CA GLY A 220 19.72 3.91 -3.93
C GLY A 220 20.33 3.47 -2.59
N ASN A 221 19.77 3.98 -1.48
CA ASN A 221 20.22 3.63 -0.13
C ASN A 221 19.97 2.14 0.16
N LEU A 222 21.07 1.38 0.34
CA LEU A 222 21.03 -0.06 0.63
C LEU A 222 20.80 -0.35 2.12
N ASP A 223 21.13 0.59 3.00
CA ASP A 223 21.05 0.42 4.45
C ASP A 223 19.68 0.82 5.02
N ALA A 224 18.81 1.41 4.20
CA ALA A 224 17.45 1.74 4.61
C ALA A 224 16.71 0.49 5.09
N LYS A 225 16.13 0.59 6.30
CA LYS A 225 15.39 -0.52 6.92
C LYS A 225 13.89 -0.28 6.86
N ARG A 226 13.15 -1.32 6.53
CA ARG A 226 11.69 -1.29 6.45
C ARG A 226 11.09 -2.53 7.08
N ASP A 227 9.94 -2.35 7.69
CA ASP A 227 9.05 -3.42 8.10
C ASP A 227 8.26 -3.84 6.86
N TRP A 228 8.56 -5.02 6.31
CA TRP A 228 7.95 -5.56 5.10
C TRP A 228 7.07 -6.77 5.41
N GLY A 229 5.76 -6.63 5.18
CA GLY A 229 4.80 -7.73 5.24
C GLY A 229 4.25 -8.12 3.87
N HIS A 230 3.36 -9.10 3.84
CA HIS A 230 2.69 -9.53 2.61
C HIS A 230 1.33 -8.83 2.44
N ALA A 231 1.04 -8.31 1.26
CA ALA A 231 -0.19 -7.57 0.97
C ALA A 231 -1.49 -8.33 1.28
N LYS A 232 -1.51 -9.67 1.14
CA LYS A 232 -2.67 -10.50 1.52
C LYS A 232 -3.02 -10.39 3.01
N ASP A 233 -2.00 -10.35 3.87
CA ASP A 233 -2.23 -10.21 5.31
C ASP A 233 -2.78 -8.82 5.63
N TYR A 234 -2.28 -7.79 4.95
CA TYR A 234 -2.71 -6.41 5.16
C TYR A 234 -4.14 -6.16 4.71
N VAL A 235 -4.58 -6.72 3.58
CA VAL A 235 -5.99 -6.56 3.16
C VAL A 235 -6.96 -7.29 4.10
N GLU A 236 -6.54 -8.40 4.72
CA GLU A 236 -7.31 -9.01 5.81
C GLU A 236 -7.40 -8.06 7.02
N GLY A 237 -6.33 -7.37 7.37
CA GLY A 237 -6.31 -6.34 8.40
C GLY A 237 -7.24 -5.17 8.08
N MET A 238 -7.23 -4.66 6.85
CA MET A 238 -8.14 -3.61 6.40
C MET A 238 -9.60 -4.02 6.58
N TRP A 239 -9.96 -5.26 6.19
CA TRP A 239 -11.29 -5.79 6.38
C TRP A 239 -11.65 -5.89 7.87
N ARG A 240 -10.75 -6.43 8.72
CA ARG A 240 -10.99 -6.57 10.18
C ARG A 240 -11.19 -5.23 10.87
N ILE A 241 -10.48 -4.18 10.48
CA ILE A 241 -10.67 -2.81 10.99
C ILE A 241 -12.12 -2.35 10.79
N LEU A 242 -12.73 -2.63 9.64
CA LEU A 242 -14.12 -2.28 9.41
C LEU A 242 -15.13 -3.25 10.05
N GLN A 243 -14.69 -4.37 10.61
CA GLN A 243 -15.57 -5.26 11.40
C GLN A 243 -15.59 -4.92 12.90
N ALA A 244 -14.70 -4.04 13.35
CA ALA A 244 -14.67 -3.61 14.76
C ALA A 244 -16.00 -2.99 15.23
N ASP A 245 -16.28 -3.07 16.53
CA ASP A 245 -17.49 -2.49 17.11
C ASP A 245 -17.48 -0.96 17.11
N LYS A 246 -16.30 -0.36 17.21
CA LYS A 246 -16.08 1.09 17.22
C LYS A 246 -15.02 1.48 16.19
N PRO A 247 -15.18 2.65 15.56
CA PRO A 247 -14.15 3.15 14.65
C PRO A 247 -12.92 3.64 15.41
N ASP A 248 -11.74 3.22 14.97
CA ASP A 248 -10.47 3.67 15.52
C ASP A 248 -9.36 3.57 14.46
N ASP A 249 -8.12 3.93 14.86
CA ASP A 249 -6.92 3.87 14.04
C ASP A 249 -6.06 2.70 14.48
N TYR A 250 -5.46 1.98 13.52
CA TYR A 250 -4.68 0.77 13.78
C TYR A 250 -3.41 0.73 12.96
N VAL A 251 -2.29 0.37 13.60
CA VAL A 251 -1.03 0.04 12.93
C VAL A 251 -1.09 -1.40 12.43
N LEU A 252 -0.80 -1.59 11.14
CA LEU A 252 -0.57 -2.91 10.55
C LEU A 252 0.90 -3.01 10.15
N SER A 253 1.63 -3.94 10.79
CA SER A 253 3.07 -4.13 10.65
C SER A 253 3.46 -5.57 10.99
N THR A 254 4.70 -5.97 10.66
CA THR A 254 5.23 -7.28 11.04
C THR A 254 5.93 -7.27 12.40
N ASN A 255 6.27 -6.10 12.92
CA ASN A 255 7.16 -5.88 14.07
C ASN A 255 8.62 -6.30 13.82
N GLU A 256 8.99 -6.51 12.57
CA GLU A 256 10.35 -6.83 12.14
C GLU A 256 10.78 -5.87 11.04
N PHE A 257 12.03 -5.49 11.01
CA PHE A 257 12.56 -4.70 9.91
C PHE A 257 13.78 -5.38 9.28
N HIS A 258 13.90 -5.20 7.98
CA HIS A 258 14.99 -5.72 7.17
C HIS A 258 15.58 -4.63 6.30
N SER A 259 16.87 -4.70 6.00
CA SER A 259 17.53 -3.75 5.10
C SER A 259 17.29 -4.12 3.63
N VAL A 260 17.42 -3.13 2.75
CA VAL A 260 17.42 -3.37 1.29
C VAL A 260 18.54 -4.35 0.92
N LYS A 261 19.67 -4.25 1.59
CA LYS A 261 20.82 -5.15 1.43
C LYS A 261 20.45 -6.60 1.73
N GLU A 262 19.78 -6.85 2.86
CA GLU A 262 19.32 -8.18 3.25
C GLU A 262 18.31 -8.75 2.24
N PHE A 263 17.37 -7.93 1.73
CA PHE A 263 16.44 -8.37 0.69
C PHE A 263 17.18 -8.82 -0.57
N ILE A 264 18.19 -8.07 -1.01
CA ILE A 264 19.04 -8.43 -2.17
C ILE A 264 19.75 -9.74 -1.92
N GLU A 265 20.42 -9.89 -0.77
CA GLU A 265 21.17 -11.11 -0.42
C GLU A 265 20.28 -12.35 -0.48
N LYS A 266 19.10 -12.29 0.15
CA LYS A 266 18.14 -13.40 0.15
C LYS A 266 17.59 -13.69 -1.25
N ALA A 267 17.19 -12.66 -2.00
CA ALA A 267 16.64 -12.82 -3.35
C ALA A 267 17.68 -13.46 -4.30
N PHE A 268 18.92 -12.99 -4.29
CA PHE A 268 19.99 -13.50 -5.13
C PHE A 268 20.42 -14.91 -4.71
N ALA A 269 20.40 -15.22 -3.40
CA ALA A 269 20.73 -16.55 -2.89
C ALA A 269 19.76 -17.64 -3.40
N LEU A 270 18.47 -17.33 -3.54
CA LEU A 270 17.47 -18.24 -4.12
C LEU A 270 17.77 -18.66 -5.56
N LYS A 271 18.55 -17.87 -6.30
CA LYS A 271 18.98 -18.18 -7.67
C LYS A 271 20.47 -18.54 -7.76
N GLY A 272 21.09 -18.90 -6.63
CA GLY A 272 22.43 -19.49 -6.56
C GLY A 272 23.60 -18.52 -6.50
N PHE A 273 23.35 -17.21 -6.45
CA PHE A 273 24.37 -16.19 -6.23
C PHE A 273 24.70 -16.07 -4.74
N GLN A 274 25.93 -15.68 -4.43
CA GLN A 274 26.40 -15.42 -3.08
C GLN A 274 26.93 -13.98 -3.00
N ILE A 275 26.04 -13.05 -2.67
CA ILE A 275 26.36 -11.62 -2.69
C ILE A 275 27.24 -11.26 -1.49
N LYS A 276 28.35 -10.58 -1.77
CA LYS A 276 29.25 -9.92 -0.83
C LYS A 276 29.40 -8.45 -1.20
N TRP A 277 29.78 -7.64 -0.25
CA TRP A 277 29.86 -6.20 -0.40
C TRP A 277 31.29 -5.69 -0.26
N LYS A 278 31.63 -4.65 -1.03
CA LYS A 278 32.88 -3.91 -0.90
C LYS A 278 32.61 -2.41 -1.08
N GLY A 279 33.42 -1.56 -0.44
CA GLY A 279 33.19 -0.12 -0.42
C GLY A 279 32.11 0.29 0.60
N SER A 280 31.65 1.53 0.49
CA SER A 280 30.59 2.09 1.36
C SER A 280 29.88 3.25 0.68
N GLY A 281 28.61 3.53 1.10
CA GLY A 281 27.81 4.62 0.57
C GLY A 281 27.60 4.50 -0.95
N VAL A 282 27.84 5.58 -1.70
CA VAL A 282 27.66 5.58 -3.16
C VAL A 282 28.70 4.76 -3.93
N GLN A 283 29.81 4.40 -3.27
CA GLN A 283 30.87 3.55 -3.83
C GLN A 283 30.70 2.08 -3.45
N GLU A 284 29.61 1.73 -2.76
CA GLU A 284 29.36 0.36 -2.37
C GLU A 284 28.93 -0.48 -3.57
N ILE A 285 29.55 -1.66 -3.67
CA ILE A 285 29.33 -2.61 -4.77
C ILE A 285 29.02 -3.99 -4.18
N GLY A 286 27.92 -4.60 -4.62
CA GLY A 286 27.61 -5.99 -4.39
C GLY A 286 28.14 -6.88 -5.52
N TYR A 287 28.88 -7.92 -5.17
CA TYR A 287 29.44 -8.87 -6.13
C TYR A 287 29.15 -10.32 -5.74
N ASP A 288 29.06 -11.19 -6.71
CA ASP A 288 28.93 -12.63 -6.45
C ASP A 288 30.29 -13.21 -6.03
N GLU A 289 30.36 -13.77 -4.84
CA GLU A 289 31.60 -14.34 -4.26
C GLU A 289 32.19 -15.47 -5.12
N LYS A 290 31.32 -16.24 -5.81
CA LYS A 290 31.74 -17.39 -6.62
C LYS A 290 32.43 -17.00 -7.91
N THR A 291 31.94 -15.94 -8.55
CA THR A 291 32.40 -15.53 -9.89
C THR A 291 33.22 -14.25 -9.88
N GLY A 292 33.15 -13.47 -8.80
CA GLY A 292 33.71 -12.13 -8.70
C GLY A 292 32.96 -11.08 -9.51
N LYS A 293 31.83 -11.43 -10.18
CA LYS A 293 31.05 -10.51 -11.01
C LYS A 293 30.35 -9.48 -10.14
N GLU A 294 30.56 -8.21 -10.47
CA GLU A 294 29.87 -7.08 -9.82
C GLU A 294 28.43 -7.00 -10.35
N LEU A 295 27.45 -7.10 -9.45
CA LEU A 295 26.03 -7.24 -9.80
C LEU A 295 25.16 -6.10 -9.28
N ILE A 296 25.58 -5.43 -8.19
CA ILE A 296 24.82 -4.36 -7.56
C ILE A 296 25.67 -3.10 -7.44
N PHE A 297 25.13 -1.96 -7.86
CA PHE A 297 25.76 -0.65 -7.77
C PHE A 297 24.83 0.34 -7.09
N VAL A 298 25.39 1.34 -6.42
CA VAL A 298 24.66 2.44 -5.79
C VAL A 298 24.75 3.69 -6.67
N SER A 299 23.64 4.46 -6.76
CA SER A 299 23.61 5.73 -7.47
C SER A 299 22.83 6.76 -6.68
N GLU A 300 23.40 7.96 -6.51
CA GLU A 300 22.74 9.12 -5.87
C GLU A 300 21.43 9.51 -6.53
N LYS A 301 21.28 9.24 -7.83
CA LYS A 301 20.03 9.48 -8.59
C LYS A 301 18.81 8.84 -7.93
N TYR A 302 18.98 7.75 -7.18
CA TYR A 302 17.90 7.01 -6.53
C TYR A 302 17.72 7.36 -5.05
N PHE A 303 18.51 8.26 -4.49
CA PHE A 303 18.29 8.79 -3.14
C PHE A 303 17.09 9.75 -3.14
N ARG A 304 16.43 9.83 -2.00
CA ARG A 304 15.34 10.79 -1.78
C ARG A 304 15.93 12.12 -1.28
N PRO A 305 15.32 13.28 -1.59
CA PRO A 305 15.74 14.57 -1.04
C PRO A 305 15.72 14.60 0.50
N ALA A 306 14.77 13.87 1.11
CA ALA A 306 14.70 13.66 2.54
C ALA A 306 14.47 12.15 2.78
N GLU A 307 15.49 11.47 3.27
CA GLU A 307 15.45 10.03 3.50
C GLU A 307 14.75 9.71 4.82
N VAL A 308 14.11 8.53 4.86
CA VAL A 308 13.60 7.89 6.08
C VAL A 308 14.44 6.65 6.29
N GLU A 309 15.22 6.63 7.36
CA GLU A 309 16.22 5.59 7.58
C GLU A 309 15.59 4.29 8.08
N GLU A 310 14.68 4.38 9.05
CA GLU A 310 14.12 3.24 9.74
C GLU A 310 12.62 3.41 10.00
N LEU A 311 11.83 2.39 9.67
CA LEU A 311 10.42 2.29 10.03
C LEU A 311 10.15 0.89 10.60
N LEU A 312 9.73 0.84 11.86
CA LEU A 312 9.39 -0.38 12.60
C LEU A 312 8.05 -0.18 13.30
N GLY A 313 7.03 -0.92 12.88
CA GLY A 313 5.70 -0.79 13.47
C GLY A 313 5.49 -1.64 14.71
N ASN A 314 4.54 -1.22 15.55
CA ASN A 314 4.01 -1.99 16.66
C ASN A 314 2.55 -2.33 16.41
N ASN A 315 2.26 -3.56 16.03
CA ASN A 315 0.91 -4.03 15.72
C ASN A 315 0.13 -4.55 16.95
N TYR A 316 0.58 -4.27 18.14
CA TYR A 316 0.00 -4.80 19.38
C TYR A 316 -1.51 -4.53 19.47
N LYS A 317 -1.97 -3.32 19.13
CA LYS A 317 -3.38 -2.96 19.14
C LYS A 317 -4.18 -3.79 18.12
N ALA A 318 -3.71 -3.92 16.89
CA ALA A 318 -4.37 -4.73 15.88
C ALA A 318 -4.44 -6.21 16.28
N LYS A 319 -3.39 -6.73 16.91
CA LYS A 319 -3.35 -8.10 17.42
C LYS A 319 -4.37 -8.33 18.54
N THR A 320 -4.45 -7.42 19.50
CA THR A 320 -5.30 -7.59 20.69
C THR A 320 -6.77 -7.29 20.43
N GLU A 321 -7.09 -6.27 19.66
CA GLU A 321 -8.45 -5.81 19.43
C GLU A 321 -9.10 -6.43 18.19
N LEU A 322 -8.31 -6.70 17.13
CA LEU A 322 -8.81 -7.23 15.88
C LEU A 322 -8.45 -8.71 15.65
N ASN A 323 -7.68 -9.31 16.56
CA ASN A 323 -7.09 -10.65 16.39
C ASN A 323 -6.37 -10.78 15.02
N TRP A 324 -5.63 -9.73 14.65
CA TRP A 324 -4.87 -9.66 13.40
C TRP A 324 -3.38 -9.76 13.68
N GLU A 325 -2.72 -10.63 12.94
CA GLU A 325 -1.26 -10.70 12.87
C GLU A 325 -0.83 -11.14 11.47
N PRO A 326 0.37 -10.76 11.01
CA PRO A 326 0.91 -11.22 9.74
C PRO A 326 1.16 -12.72 9.78
N LYS A 327 0.90 -13.41 8.67
CA LYS A 327 1.06 -14.86 8.53
C LYS A 327 2.29 -15.22 7.69
N CYS A 328 2.63 -14.33 6.73
CA CYS A 328 3.75 -14.51 5.83
C CYS A 328 5.02 -13.95 6.45
N SER A 329 6.06 -14.80 6.59
CA SER A 329 7.39 -14.35 7.03
C SER A 329 8.12 -13.58 5.92
N PHE A 330 9.16 -12.83 6.30
CA PHE A 330 10.01 -12.12 5.34
C PHE A 330 10.63 -13.08 4.31
N ASP A 331 11.11 -14.24 4.73
CA ASP A 331 11.71 -15.22 3.83
C ASP A 331 10.70 -15.78 2.82
N GLN A 332 9.47 -16.08 3.26
CA GLN A 332 8.38 -16.53 2.39
C GLN A 332 8.00 -15.44 1.38
N LEU A 333 7.94 -14.17 1.82
CA LEU A 333 7.67 -13.04 0.94
C LEU A 333 8.72 -12.90 -0.16
N VAL A 334 10.00 -12.93 0.21
CA VAL A 334 11.11 -12.84 -0.76
C VAL A 334 11.05 -14.01 -1.75
N GLN A 335 10.82 -15.23 -1.25
CA GLN A 335 10.72 -16.42 -2.08
C GLN A 335 9.57 -16.30 -3.09
N GLU A 336 8.34 -15.98 -2.65
CA GLU A 336 7.18 -15.83 -3.55
C GLU A 336 7.41 -14.78 -4.63
N MET A 337 8.02 -13.64 -4.27
CA MET A 337 8.31 -12.58 -5.22
C MET A 337 9.37 -12.98 -6.25
N VAL A 338 10.42 -13.70 -5.82
CA VAL A 338 11.48 -14.18 -6.72
C VAL A 338 10.95 -15.26 -7.66
N GLU A 339 10.20 -16.25 -7.16
CA GLU A 339 9.61 -17.31 -7.97
C GLU A 339 8.68 -16.72 -9.04
N CYS A 340 7.81 -15.78 -8.66
CA CYS A 340 6.91 -15.15 -9.63
C CYS A 340 7.62 -14.35 -10.74
N ASP A 341 8.75 -13.71 -10.44
CA ASP A 341 9.46 -12.88 -11.43
C ASP A 341 10.51 -13.64 -12.23
N CYS A 342 11.06 -14.76 -11.71
CA CYS A 342 12.22 -15.45 -12.27
C CYS A 342 11.92 -16.85 -12.81
N ASP A 343 10.75 -17.38 -12.56
CA ASP A 343 10.28 -18.66 -13.08
C ASP A 343 9.26 -18.43 -14.20
#